data_45887d48a170c9f94034c66c13b4a9be
#
_entry.id   45887d48a170c9f94034c66c13b4a9be
#
_cell.length_a   1.000
_cell.length_b   1.000
_cell.length_c   1.000
_cell.angle_alpha   90.00
_cell.angle_beta   90.00
_cell.angle_gamma   90.00
#
_symmetry.space_group_name_H-M   'P 1'
#
loop_
_entity.id
_entity.type
_entity.pdbx_description
1 polymer ?
#
loop_
_entity_poly.entity_id
_entity_poly.type
_entity_poly.pdbx_seq_one_letter_code
_entity_poly.pdbx_strand_id
1 'polypeptide(L)'
;SDIGVQGITVTEVKGFGRQKGHTELYRGAEYVVDFLPKVKLEIAISEDMLDKVIEAVMNAANSGKIGDGKIFVSPLEQVIRIRTGETGSDAV
;
A
#
# COMPACT_ATOMS: atom_id res chain seq x y z
N SER A 1 15.41 1.24 -5.92
CA SER A 1 15.19 0.27 -4.85
C SER A 1 16.22 -0.85 -4.90
N ASP A 2 16.70 -1.26 -3.74
CA ASP A 2 17.72 -2.31 -3.63
C ASP A 2 17.24 -3.66 -4.15
N ILE A 3 15.95 -3.87 -4.20
CA ILE A 3 15.37 -5.14 -4.65
C ILE A 3 14.98 -5.14 -6.13
N GLY A 4 15.25 -4.08 -6.84
CA GLY A 4 15.01 -4.00 -8.30
C GLY A 4 13.61 -3.58 -8.71
N VAL A 5 12.81 -3.02 -7.80
CA VAL A 5 11.52 -2.44 -8.16
C VAL A 5 11.74 -1.18 -8.99
N GLN A 6 11.10 -1.13 -10.15
CA GLN A 6 11.32 -0.03 -11.12
C GLN A 6 10.43 1.17 -10.87
N GLY A 7 9.31 1.00 -10.20
CA GLY A 7 8.41 2.11 -9.93
C GLY A 7 7.38 1.78 -8.87
N ILE A 8 6.95 2.81 -8.19
CA ILE A 8 5.94 2.73 -7.14
C ILE A 8 5.00 3.91 -7.32
N THR A 9 3.70 3.65 -7.26
CA THR A 9 2.71 4.72 -7.22
C THR A 9 2.28 4.93 -5.78
N VAL A 10 2.33 6.17 -5.34
CA VAL A 10 1.98 6.56 -3.97
C VAL A 10 0.75 7.44 -4.02
N THR A 11 -0.25 7.08 -3.24
CA THR A 11 -1.48 7.87 -3.14
C THR A 11 -1.79 8.12 -1.68
N GLU A 12 -2.06 9.37 -1.35
CA GLU A 12 -2.56 9.70 -0.02
C GLU A 12 -4.05 9.39 0.03
N VAL A 13 -4.44 8.63 1.03
CA VAL A 13 -5.83 8.20 1.21
C VAL A 13 -6.23 8.39 2.65
N LYS A 14 -7.52 8.25 2.92
CA LYS A 14 -8.03 8.22 4.29
C LYS A 14 -8.48 6.81 4.59
N GLY A 15 -8.05 6.30 5.73
CA GLY A 15 -8.41 4.97 6.16
C GLY A 15 -9.27 5.00 7.40
N PHE A 16 -10.18 4.07 7.45
CA PHE A 16 -10.98 3.77 8.63
C PHE A 16 -10.53 2.41 9.15
N GLY A 17 -10.33 2.28 10.44
CA GLY A 17 -9.90 1.01 10.98
C GLY A 17 -9.76 1.01 12.48
N ARG A 18 -9.02 0.04 12.97
CA ARG A 18 -8.86 -0.21 14.39
C ARG A 18 -7.84 0.66 15.09
N GLN A 19 -7.04 1.42 14.35
CA GLN A 19 -6.17 2.33 15.06
C GLN A 19 -7.01 3.37 15.78
N LYS A 20 -6.54 3.75 16.95
CA LYS A 20 -7.23 4.76 17.73
C LYS A 20 -7.12 6.10 17.03
N GLY A 21 -8.23 6.59 16.54
CA GLY A 21 -8.34 7.95 16.10
C GLY A 21 -8.48 8.86 17.30
N HIS A 22 -8.66 10.13 17.04
CA HIS A 22 -9.03 11.07 18.09
C HIS A 22 -10.45 10.79 18.55
N THR A 23 -10.63 10.81 19.84
CA THR A 23 -11.94 10.85 20.42
C THR A 23 -12.21 12.30 20.82
N GLU A 24 -13.28 12.85 20.29
CA GLU A 24 -13.65 14.23 20.56
C GLU A 24 -15.01 14.28 21.26
N LEU A 25 -15.15 15.22 22.17
CA LEU A 25 -16.42 15.51 22.82
C LEU A 25 -17.07 16.69 22.10
N TYR A 26 -18.30 16.48 21.66
CA TYR A 26 -19.08 17.51 21.03
C TYR A 26 -20.50 17.45 21.59
N ARG A 27 -20.94 18.53 22.22
CA ARG A 27 -22.25 18.63 22.87
C ARG A 27 -22.52 17.49 23.86
N GLY A 28 -21.49 17.07 24.58
CA GLY A 28 -21.60 15.99 25.53
C GLY A 28 -21.59 14.59 24.92
N ALA A 29 -21.49 14.48 23.62
CA ALA A 29 -21.35 13.20 22.93
C ALA A 29 -19.90 12.99 22.51
N GLU A 30 -19.48 11.74 22.60
CA GLU A 30 -18.13 11.35 22.22
C GLU A 30 -18.12 10.93 20.75
N TYR A 31 -17.25 11.56 19.97
CA TYR A 31 -17.06 11.22 18.58
C TYR A 31 -15.69 10.60 18.39
N VAL A 32 -15.65 9.50 17.64
CA VAL A 32 -14.42 8.92 17.20
C VAL A 32 -14.13 9.44 15.80
N VAL A 33 -12.92 9.95 15.57
CA VAL A 33 -12.50 10.34 14.24
C VAL A 33 -12.20 9.06 13.47
N ASP A 34 -13.09 8.71 12.55
CA ASP A 34 -13.06 7.42 11.87
C ASP A 34 -12.03 7.34 10.76
N PHE A 35 -11.68 8.48 10.16
CA PHE A 35 -10.79 8.50 9.00
C PHE A 35 -9.46 9.13 9.36
N LEU A 36 -8.41 8.37 9.16
CA LEU A 36 -7.04 8.80 9.41
C LEU A 36 -6.26 8.81 8.10
N PRO A 37 -5.26 9.70 7.99
CA PRO A 37 -4.39 9.72 6.82
C PRO A 37 -3.67 8.39 6.68
N LYS A 38 -3.66 7.88 5.48
CA LYS A 38 -2.97 6.64 5.11
C LYS A 38 -2.27 6.84 3.77
N VAL A 39 -1.36 5.96 3.49
CA VAL A 39 -0.66 5.93 2.21
C VAL A 39 -0.98 4.60 1.54
N LYS A 40 -1.42 4.68 0.29
CA LYS A 40 -1.61 3.52 -0.56
C LYS A 40 -0.43 3.42 -1.51
N LEU A 41 0.22 2.27 -1.52
CA LEU A 41 1.29 1.98 -2.45
C LEU A 41 0.81 0.96 -3.46
N GLU A 42 1.09 1.21 -4.72
CA GLU A 42 0.80 0.27 -5.79
C GLU A 42 2.11 -0.08 -6.48
N ILE A 43 2.41 -1.36 -6.52
CA ILE A 43 3.67 -1.86 -7.06
C ILE A 43 3.33 -2.99 -8.02
N ALA A 44 3.61 -2.78 -9.30
CA ALA A 44 3.47 -3.81 -10.32
C ALA A 44 4.83 -4.45 -10.54
N ILE A 45 4.90 -5.76 -10.41
CA ILE A 45 6.15 -6.51 -10.48
C ILE A 45 5.94 -7.81 -11.24
N SER A 46 7.03 -8.42 -11.68
CA SER A 46 6.96 -9.79 -12.16
C SER A 46 6.80 -10.76 -10.99
N GLU A 47 6.23 -11.91 -11.25
CA GLU A 47 5.87 -12.87 -10.20
C GLU A 47 7.08 -13.35 -9.40
N ASP A 48 8.22 -13.48 -10.03
CA ASP A 48 9.45 -13.91 -9.37
C ASP A 48 9.98 -12.92 -8.34
N MET A 49 9.48 -11.69 -8.36
CA MET A 49 9.86 -10.66 -7.40
C MET A 49 8.93 -10.61 -6.18
N LEU A 50 7.83 -11.34 -6.19
CA LEU A 50 6.78 -11.19 -5.20
C LEU A 50 7.26 -11.38 -3.76
N ASP A 51 7.95 -12.48 -3.50
CA ASP A 51 8.39 -12.78 -2.14
C ASP A 51 9.38 -11.74 -1.62
N LYS A 52 10.27 -11.28 -2.47
CA LYS A 52 11.23 -10.23 -2.11
C LYS A 52 10.56 -8.91 -1.77
N VAL A 53 9.57 -8.55 -2.56
CA VAL A 53 8.83 -7.30 -2.34
C VAL A 53 8.02 -7.37 -1.06
N ILE A 54 7.33 -8.47 -0.83
CA ILE A 54 6.57 -8.67 0.41
C ILE A 54 7.50 -8.56 1.61
N GLU A 55 8.63 -9.24 1.59
CA GLU A 55 9.59 -9.22 2.68
C GLU A 55 10.11 -7.79 2.93
N ALA A 56 10.47 -7.08 1.88
CA ALA A 56 10.97 -5.72 2.00
C ALA A 56 9.92 -4.77 2.62
N VAL A 57 8.66 -4.88 2.18
CA VAL A 57 7.59 -4.07 2.73
C VAL A 57 7.31 -4.44 4.19
N MET A 58 7.28 -5.71 4.51
CA MET A 58 7.08 -6.16 5.88
C MET A 58 8.16 -5.61 6.82
N ASN A 59 9.42 -5.70 6.39
CA ASN A 59 10.53 -5.21 7.22
C ASN A 59 10.50 -3.69 7.40
N ALA A 60 10.10 -2.97 6.37
CA ALA A 60 10.07 -1.51 6.41
C ALA A 60 8.87 -0.96 7.17
N ALA A 61 7.72 -1.63 7.09
CA ALA A 61 6.46 -1.10 7.59
C ALA A 61 6.03 -1.68 8.93
N ASN A 62 6.60 -2.79 9.36
CA ASN A 62 6.19 -3.45 10.59
C ASN A 62 6.74 -2.73 11.82
N SER A 63 5.86 -2.07 12.54
CA SER A 63 6.19 -1.45 13.83
C SER A 63 5.72 -2.30 15.01
N GLY A 64 4.98 -3.37 14.76
CA GLY A 64 4.33 -4.17 15.79
C GLY A 64 3.10 -3.53 16.40
N LYS A 65 2.67 -2.40 15.87
CA LYS A 65 1.53 -1.65 16.38
C LYS A 65 0.33 -1.74 15.43
N ILE A 66 -0.84 -1.52 15.98
CA ILE A 66 -2.05 -1.39 15.17
C ILE A 66 -1.88 -0.20 14.23
N GLY A 67 -2.22 -0.40 12.97
CA GLY A 67 -2.09 0.65 11.96
C GLY A 67 -0.96 0.46 10.97
N ASP A 68 -0.17 -0.60 11.12
CA ASP A 68 0.90 -0.92 10.17
C ASP A 68 0.38 -1.18 8.76
N GLY A 69 -0.89 -1.61 8.66
CA GLY A 69 -1.52 -1.79 7.37
C GLY A 69 -1.56 -3.23 6.89
N LYS A 70 -1.89 -3.38 5.63
CA LYS A 70 -2.05 -4.68 4.98
C LYS A 70 -1.46 -4.64 3.58
N ILE A 71 -1.07 -5.79 3.12
CA ILE A 71 -0.63 -5.99 1.75
C ILE A 71 -1.69 -6.83 1.04
N PHE A 72 -2.20 -6.31 -0.07
CA PHE A 72 -3.11 -7.05 -0.94
C PHE A 72 -2.35 -7.46 -2.19
N VAL A 73 -2.40 -8.71 -2.51
CA VAL A 73 -1.72 -9.25 -3.69
C VAL A 73 -2.77 -9.78 -4.65
N SER A 74 -2.71 -9.34 -5.88
CA SER A 74 -3.61 -9.82 -6.92
C SER A 74 -2.85 -9.94 -8.23
N PRO A 75 -3.20 -10.91 -9.06
CA PRO A 75 -2.61 -10.99 -10.38
C PRO A 75 -3.14 -9.88 -11.26
N LEU A 76 -2.27 -9.37 -12.14
CA LEU A 76 -2.65 -8.48 -13.20
C LEU A 76 -2.78 -9.33 -14.46
N GLU A 77 -3.92 -9.25 -15.13
CA GLU A 77 -4.12 -10.00 -16.36
C GLU A 77 -3.17 -9.54 -17.45
N GLN A 78 -2.90 -8.24 -17.48
CA GLN A 78 -2.06 -7.66 -18.51
C GLN A 78 -1.45 -6.36 -18.02
N VAL A 79 -0.20 -6.14 -18.40
CA VAL A 79 0.50 -4.88 -18.21
C VAL A 79 1.07 -4.46 -19.56
N ILE A 80 0.84 -3.24 -19.94
CA ILE A 80 1.30 -2.70 -21.22
C ILE A 80 1.98 -1.37 -20.94
N ARG A 81 3.21 -1.23 -21.41
CA ARG A 81 3.92 0.05 -21.32
C ARG A 81 3.48 0.91 -22.51
N ILE A 82 2.89 2.04 -22.21
CA ILE A 82 2.29 2.90 -23.25
C ILE A 82 3.35 3.36 -24.27
N ARG A 83 4.50 3.79 -23.79
CA ARG A 83 5.52 4.35 -24.66
C ARG A 83 6.08 3.33 -25.66
N THR A 84 6.29 2.09 -25.23
CA THR A 84 6.99 1.08 -26.02
C THR A 84 6.10 -0.01 -26.58
N GLY A 85 4.89 -0.18 -26.02
CA GLY A 85 4.02 -1.30 -26.35
C GLY A 85 4.46 -2.63 -25.76
N GLU A 86 5.53 -2.65 -24.96
CA GLU A 86 5.97 -3.85 -24.28
C GLU A 86 4.89 -4.35 -23.33
N THR A 87 4.84 -5.68 -23.15
CA THR A 87 3.82 -6.34 -22.33
C THR A 87 4.44 -7.27 -21.31
N GLY A 88 3.63 -7.68 -20.35
CA GLY A 88 4.05 -8.66 -19.35
C GLY A 88 5.21 -8.17 -18.50
N SER A 89 6.15 -9.07 -18.21
CA SER A 89 7.30 -8.74 -17.37
C SER A 89 8.21 -7.67 -17.97
N ASP A 90 8.20 -7.51 -19.28
CA ASP A 90 8.97 -6.43 -19.91
C ASP A 90 8.36 -5.05 -19.69
N ALA A 91 7.11 -5.00 -19.28
CA ALA A 91 6.38 -3.76 -19.07
C ALA A 91 6.45 -3.24 -17.62
N VAL A 92 6.96 -4.03 -16.71
CA VAL A 92 7.03 -3.66 -15.29
C VAL A 92 8.42 -3.20 -14.85
#